data_8965f50d783ec605ced9a5eb94b6d311
#
_entry.id   8965f50d783ec605ced9a5eb94b6d311
#
_cell.length_a   1.000
_cell.length_b   1.000
_cell.length_c   1.000
_cell.angle_alpha   90.00
_cell.angle_beta   90.00
_cell.angle_gamma   90.00
#
_symmetry.space_group_name_H-M   'P 1'
#
loop_
_entity.id
_entity.type
_entity.pdbx_description
1 polymer ?
#
loop_
_entity_poly.entity_id
_entity_poly.type
_entity_poly.pdbx_seq_one_letter_code
_entity_poly.pdbx_strand_id
1 'polypeptide(L)'
;RNKTTIEKAINYFKKIKNDCTSFRTVSELSNPAFRYNRIINGKLSALTKKDFALDKWFKNRQFFQKTYVCNCVVDIYKSQNILKGTLFGNNVIPYVIKDYKNDVDELDDFKLIEHYIKMKNFKI
;
A
#
# COMPACT_ATOMS: atom_id res chain seq x y z
N ARG A 1 15.05 -1.19 2.68
CA ARG A 1 14.40 -1.96 1.57
C ARG A 1 15.24 -3.19 1.27
N ASN A 2 14.61 -4.36 1.15
CA ASN A 2 15.33 -5.62 0.92
C ASN A 2 15.55 -5.85 -0.59
N LYS A 3 16.82 -6.08 -0.99
CA LYS A 3 17.22 -6.35 -2.38
C LYS A 3 16.41 -7.47 -3.02
N THR A 4 16.25 -8.60 -2.32
CA THR A 4 15.50 -9.76 -2.81
C THR A 4 14.03 -9.43 -3.11
N THR A 5 13.40 -8.59 -2.30
CA THR A 5 12.01 -8.16 -2.51
C THR A 5 11.88 -7.30 -3.76
N ILE A 6 12.83 -6.38 -3.98
CA ILE A 6 12.87 -5.53 -5.17
C ILE A 6 13.06 -6.39 -6.43
N GLU A 7 14.03 -7.31 -6.40
CA GLU A 7 14.30 -8.21 -7.54
C GLU A 7 13.09 -9.09 -7.89
N LYS A 8 12.39 -9.64 -6.88
CA LYS A 8 11.16 -10.42 -7.11
C LYS A 8 10.06 -9.57 -7.75
N ALA A 9 9.86 -8.34 -7.30
CA ALA A 9 8.87 -7.43 -7.87
C ALA A 9 9.19 -7.08 -9.32
N ILE A 10 10.45 -6.74 -9.62
CA ILE A 10 10.92 -6.45 -10.99
C ILE A 10 10.77 -7.67 -11.90
N ASN A 11 11.15 -8.87 -11.43
CA ASN A 11 11.03 -10.10 -12.21
C ASN A 11 9.57 -10.48 -12.48
N TYR A 12 8.67 -10.20 -11.54
CA TYR A 12 7.24 -10.37 -11.76
C TYR A 12 6.74 -9.38 -12.83
N PHE A 13 7.11 -8.09 -12.72
CA PHE A 13 6.75 -7.09 -13.72
C PHE A 13 7.22 -7.48 -15.13
N LYS A 14 8.44 -7.99 -15.29
CA LYS A 14 8.95 -8.42 -16.61
C LYS A 14 8.04 -9.44 -17.30
N LYS A 15 7.34 -10.29 -16.53
CA LYS A 15 6.42 -11.29 -17.07
C LYS A 15 5.10 -10.70 -17.55
N ILE A 16 4.63 -9.61 -16.89
CA ILE A 16 3.30 -9.02 -17.12
C ILE A 16 3.35 -7.66 -17.81
N LYS A 17 4.53 -7.20 -18.23
CA LYS A 17 4.74 -5.84 -18.78
C LYS A 17 3.85 -5.48 -19.97
N ASN A 18 3.37 -6.47 -20.72
CA ASN A 18 2.49 -6.25 -21.87
C ASN A 18 1.01 -6.11 -21.45
N ASP A 19 0.65 -6.61 -20.27
CA ASP A 19 -0.74 -6.70 -19.79
C ASP A 19 -1.15 -5.53 -18.89
N CYS A 20 -0.24 -4.59 -18.61
CA CYS A 20 -0.51 -3.47 -17.72
C CYS A 20 0.00 -2.13 -18.27
N THR A 21 -0.58 -1.04 -17.79
CA THR A 21 -0.08 0.32 -18.06
C THR A 21 0.95 0.76 -17.01
N SER A 22 0.81 0.29 -15.79
CA SER A 22 1.76 0.50 -14.69
C SER A 22 1.68 -0.62 -13.66
N PHE A 23 2.65 -0.64 -12.77
CA PHE A 23 2.79 -1.64 -11.73
C PHE A 23 3.17 -0.96 -10.42
N ARG A 24 2.52 -1.35 -9.32
CA ARG A 24 2.80 -0.80 -8.00
C ARG A 24 2.89 -1.87 -6.94
N THR A 25 3.84 -1.72 -6.04
CA THR A 25 3.89 -2.54 -4.83
C THR A 25 2.95 -1.98 -3.77
N VAL A 26 2.25 -2.90 -3.10
CA VAL A 26 1.25 -2.59 -2.07
C VAL A 26 1.41 -3.49 -0.86
N SER A 27 0.93 -3.04 0.29
CA SER A 27 0.85 -3.83 1.51
C SER A 27 -0.60 -3.95 1.97
N GLU A 28 -0.98 -5.12 2.50
CA GLU A 28 -2.30 -5.32 3.08
C GLU A 28 -2.41 -4.52 4.38
N LEU A 29 -3.49 -3.78 4.53
CA LEU A 29 -3.79 -3.07 5.77
C LEU A 29 -4.29 -4.05 6.83
N SER A 30 -3.71 -4.00 8.02
CA SER A 30 -4.16 -4.77 9.18
C SER A 30 -5.57 -4.36 9.63
N ASN A 31 -5.92 -3.08 9.45
CA ASN A 31 -7.25 -2.56 9.66
C ASN A 31 -7.84 -2.11 8.31
N PRO A 32 -8.93 -2.76 7.83
CA PRO A 32 -9.49 -2.43 6.52
C PRO A 32 -9.90 -0.96 6.40
N ALA A 33 -9.64 -0.33 5.25
CA ALA A 33 -9.95 1.08 5.01
C ALA A 33 -11.44 1.43 5.22
N PHE A 34 -12.32 0.43 5.10
CA PHE A 34 -13.76 0.57 5.40
C PHE A 34 -14.06 0.97 6.85
N ARG A 35 -13.12 0.77 7.77
CA ARG A 35 -13.23 1.15 9.19
C ARG A 35 -12.66 2.52 9.51
N TYR A 36 -12.06 3.20 8.52
CA TYR A 36 -11.57 4.55 8.70
C TYR A 36 -12.70 5.58 8.63
N ASN A 37 -12.59 6.59 9.45
CA ASN A 37 -13.55 7.67 9.56
C ASN A 37 -12.87 9.01 9.29
N ARG A 38 -13.69 9.99 8.98
CA ARG A 38 -13.28 11.40 8.86
C ARG A 38 -14.18 12.26 9.75
N ILE A 39 -13.68 13.43 10.13
CA ILE A 39 -14.47 14.40 10.90
C ILE A 39 -14.94 15.48 9.92
N ILE A 40 -16.24 15.69 9.83
CA ILE A 40 -16.87 16.74 9.02
C ILE A 40 -17.75 17.56 9.95
N ASN A 41 -17.47 18.87 10.09
CA ASN A 41 -18.21 19.78 10.95
C ASN A 41 -18.36 19.24 12.39
N GLY A 42 -17.27 18.70 12.96
CA GLY A 42 -17.25 18.14 14.31
C GLY A 42 -17.96 16.79 14.48
N LYS A 43 -18.46 16.19 13.40
CA LYS A 43 -19.14 14.88 13.42
C LYS A 43 -18.33 13.80 12.74
N LEU A 44 -18.34 12.60 13.33
CA LEU A 44 -17.69 11.43 12.75
C LEU A 44 -18.50 10.90 11.56
N SER A 45 -17.83 10.63 10.45
CA SER A 45 -18.43 10.10 9.23
C SER A 45 -17.53 9.01 8.65
N ALA A 46 -18.13 7.95 8.09
CA ALA A 46 -17.36 6.90 7.42
C ALA A 46 -16.60 7.46 6.20
N LEU A 47 -15.35 6.99 5.99
CA LEU A 47 -14.51 7.46 4.88
C LEU A 47 -15.04 7.00 3.52
N THR A 48 -15.59 5.80 3.43
CA THR A 48 -15.87 5.12 2.16
C THR A 48 -17.26 5.33 1.59
N LYS A 49 -18.25 5.76 2.39
CA LYS A 49 -19.63 6.07 1.94
C LYS A 49 -20.22 7.20 2.77
N LYS A 50 -20.78 8.21 2.08
CA LYS A 50 -21.32 9.43 2.70
C LYS A 50 -22.52 9.18 3.62
N ASP A 51 -23.29 8.12 3.38
CA ASP A 51 -24.60 7.89 4.04
C ASP A 51 -24.64 6.57 4.85
N PHE A 52 -23.48 6.06 5.26
CA PHE A 52 -23.43 4.81 5.99
C PHE A 52 -23.48 5.07 7.49
N ALA A 53 -24.52 4.55 8.15
CA ALA A 53 -24.61 4.58 9.61
C ALA A 53 -23.40 3.86 10.22
N LEU A 54 -22.71 4.51 11.17
CA LEU A 54 -21.50 3.99 11.82
C LEU A 54 -21.73 2.59 12.43
N ASP A 55 -22.93 2.31 12.92
CA ASP A 55 -23.31 1.01 13.48
C ASP A 55 -23.12 -0.17 12.49
N LYS A 56 -23.30 0.08 11.19
CA LYS A 56 -23.07 -0.92 10.14
C LYS A 56 -21.61 -1.28 9.95
N TRP A 57 -20.68 -0.42 10.42
CA TRP A 57 -19.23 -0.61 10.35
C TRP A 57 -18.65 -1.21 11.63
N PHE A 58 -19.45 -1.35 12.67
CA PHE A 58 -19.06 -1.97 13.94
C PHE A 58 -19.10 -3.50 13.82
N LYS A 59 -18.33 -4.03 12.84
CA LYS A 59 -18.20 -5.46 12.59
C LYS A 59 -16.76 -5.91 12.74
N ASN A 60 -16.56 -7.21 12.95
CA ASN A 60 -15.22 -7.80 12.97
C ASN A 60 -14.49 -7.51 11.66
N ARG A 61 -13.18 -7.23 11.76
CA ARG A 61 -12.34 -6.90 10.57
C ARG A 61 -12.42 -7.95 9.46
N GLN A 62 -12.64 -9.20 9.81
CA GLN A 62 -12.75 -10.34 8.87
C GLN A 62 -13.99 -10.28 7.97
N PHE A 63 -14.98 -9.47 8.35
CA PHE A 63 -16.19 -9.27 7.54
C PHE A 63 -15.92 -8.39 6.30
N PHE A 64 -14.89 -7.56 6.36
CA PHE A 64 -14.58 -6.62 5.30
C PHE A 64 -13.61 -7.23 4.29
N GLN A 65 -13.73 -6.80 3.03
CA GLN A 65 -12.75 -7.11 2.02
C GLN A 65 -11.38 -6.57 2.42
N LYS A 66 -10.33 -7.28 2.03
CA LYS A 66 -8.95 -6.82 2.19
C LYS A 66 -8.74 -5.50 1.46
N THR A 67 -8.06 -4.59 2.11
CA THR A 67 -7.66 -3.30 1.54
C THR A 67 -6.15 -3.16 1.60
N TYR A 68 -5.61 -2.36 0.69
CA TYR A 68 -4.18 -2.24 0.51
C TYR A 68 -3.77 -0.78 0.49
N VAL A 69 -2.55 -0.52 0.95
CA VAL A 69 -1.89 0.78 0.85
C VAL A 69 -0.70 0.68 -0.09
N CYS A 70 -0.45 1.71 -0.88
CA CYS A 70 0.77 1.82 -1.67
C CYS A 70 1.96 1.97 -0.72
N ASN A 71 2.98 1.13 -0.89
CA ASN A 71 4.16 1.13 -0.02
C ASN A 71 5.41 1.72 -0.70
N CYS A 72 5.29 2.15 -1.94
CA CYS A 72 6.34 2.84 -2.72
C CYS A 72 7.71 2.13 -2.72
N VAL A 73 7.72 0.80 -2.57
CA VAL A 73 8.97 0.02 -2.63
C VAL A 73 9.46 -0.12 -4.06
N VAL A 74 8.55 -0.48 -4.98
CA VAL A 74 8.77 -0.51 -6.43
C VAL A 74 7.53 -0.02 -7.13
N ASP A 75 7.65 1.09 -7.85
CA ASP A 75 6.64 1.60 -8.76
C ASP A 75 7.24 1.67 -10.17
N ILE A 76 6.56 1.11 -11.16
CA ILE A 76 7.02 1.06 -12.54
C ILE A 76 5.94 1.64 -13.46
N TYR A 77 6.35 2.59 -14.28
CA TYR A 77 5.47 3.32 -15.20
C TYR A 77 5.96 3.15 -16.63
N LYS A 78 5.04 3.03 -17.60
CA LYS A 78 5.39 3.11 -19.02
C LYS A 78 5.66 4.56 -19.40
N SER A 79 6.77 4.83 -20.07
CA SER A 79 7.11 6.17 -20.57
C SER A 79 6.01 6.80 -21.43
N GLN A 80 5.28 5.97 -22.18
CA GLN A 80 4.12 6.41 -22.98
C GLN A 80 2.99 7.03 -22.14
N ASN A 81 2.81 6.60 -20.89
CA ASN A 81 1.82 7.23 -20.00
C ASN A 81 2.26 8.65 -19.65
N ILE A 82 3.54 8.81 -19.32
CA ILE A 82 4.11 10.12 -18.96
C ILE A 82 3.98 11.10 -20.12
N LEU A 83 4.28 10.65 -21.35
CA LEU A 83 4.12 11.47 -22.55
C LEU A 83 2.67 11.88 -22.81
N LYS A 84 1.69 11.11 -22.32
CA LYS A 84 0.25 11.42 -22.38
C LYS A 84 -0.24 12.25 -21.19
N GLY A 85 0.63 12.71 -20.32
CA GLY A 85 0.27 13.48 -19.11
C GLY A 85 -0.34 12.66 -17.99
N THR A 86 -0.21 11.32 -18.02
CA THR A 86 -0.68 10.44 -16.94
C THR A 86 0.48 9.62 -16.37
N LEU A 87 0.43 9.27 -15.08
CA LEU A 87 1.46 8.45 -14.46
C LEU A 87 1.11 6.96 -14.51
N PHE A 88 -0.11 6.62 -14.12
CA PHE A 88 -0.51 5.22 -13.93
C PHE A 88 -1.16 4.60 -15.16
N GLY A 89 -1.89 5.41 -15.95
CA GLY A 89 -2.80 4.90 -16.96
C GLY A 89 -4.03 4.23 -16.33
N ASN A 90 -4.69 3.34 -17.07
CA ASN A 90 -5.99 2.76 -16.72
C ASN A 90 -5.92 1.27 -16.28
N ASN A 91 -4.75 0.66 -16.32
CA ASN A 91 -4.56 -0.75 -15.90
C ASN A 91 -3.31 -0.88 -15.02
N VAL A 92 -3.49 -0.65 -13.72
CA VAL A 92 -2.44 -0.71 -12.69
C VAL A 92 -2.45 -2.09 -12.05
N ILE A 93 -1.39 -2.87 -12.22
CA ILE A 93 -1.29 -4.18 -11.58
C ILE A 93 -0.56 -4.07 -10.24
N PRO A 94 -1.18 -4.51 -9.13
CA PRO A 94 -0.56 -4.50 -7.82
C PRO A 94 0.37 -5.71 -7.62
N TYR A 95 1.41 -5.53 -6.82
CA TYR A 95 2.23 -6.61 -6.27
C TYR A 95 2.25 -6.52 -4.75
N VAL A 96 1.69 -7.53 -4.09
CA VAL A 96 1.56 -7.52 -2.63
C VAL A 96 2.87 -7.91 -1.96
N ILE A 97 3.40 -7.02 -1.13
CA ILE A 97 4.55 -7.29 -0.24
C ILE A 97 4.03 -7.53 1.18
N LYS A 98 4.27 -8.73 1.71
CA LYS A 98 3.75 -9.14 3.03
C LYS A 98 4.55 -8.56 4.19
N ASP A 99 5.85 -8.44 4.05
CA ASP A 99 6.79 -8.07 5.12
C ASP A 99 7.25 -6.62 5.04
N TYR A 100 6.41 -5.75 4.49
CA TYR A 100 6.74 -4.33 4.42
C TYR A 100 6.67 -3.69 5.81
N LYS A 101 7.74 -3.01 6.17
CA LYS A 101 7.81 -2.10 7.31
C LYS A 101 7.75 -0.67 6.78
N ASN A 102 7.10 0.21 7.52
CA ASN A 102 6.83 1.58 7.11
C ASN A 102 8.08 2.34 6.64
N ASP A 103 7.88 3.35 5.80
CA ASP A 103 8.93 4.31 5.49
C ASP A 103 9.35 5.05 6.78
N VAL A 104 10.52 5.66 6.74
CA VAL A 104 11.06 6.44 7.85
C VAL A 104 10.72 7.89 7.56
N ASP A 105 9.67 8.39 8.16
CA ASP A 105 9.24 9.78 8.03
C ASP A 105 9.58 10.58 9.28
N GLU A 106 9.57 9.93 10.46
CA GLU A 106 9.82 10.53 11.75
C GLU A 106 10.92 9.81 12.54
N LEU A 107 11.42 10.45 13.59
CA LEU A 107 12.48 9.89 14.46
C LEU A 107 12.04 8.57 15.12
N ASP A 108 10.77 8.42 15.44
CA ASP A 108 10.26 7.21 16.09
C ASP A 108 10.17 6.04 15.09
N ASP A 109 9.89 6.30 13.82
CA ASP A 109 10.00 5.29 12.75
C ASP A 109 11.44 4.79 12.62
N PHE A 110 12.39 5.71 12.67
CA PHE A 110 13.82 5.37 12.64
C PHE A 110 14.20 4.43 13.79
N LYS A 111 13.83 4.77 15.03
CA LYS A 111 14.09 3.93 16.21
C LYS A 111 13.43 2.55 16.09
N LEU A 112 12.21 2.51 15.56
CA LEU A 112 11.46 1.28 15.35
C LEU A 112 12.17 0.38 14.33
N ILE A 113 12.62 0.93 13.21
CA ILE A 113 13.35 0.19 12.18
C ILE A 113 14.71 -0.27 12.70
N GLU A 114 15.44 0.59 13.44
CA GLU A 114 16.70 0.20 14.09
C GLU A 114 16.49 -1.00 15.04
N HIS A 115 15.41 -0.97 15.83
CA HIS A 115 15.03 -2.09 16.69
C HIS A 115 14.80 -3.38 15.90
N TYR A 116 14.05 -3.32 14.78
CA TYR A 116 13.81 -4.47 13.90
C TYR A 116 15.09 -5.02 13.27
N ILE A 117 16.02 -4.14 12.87
CA ILE A 117 17.32 -4.56 12.33
C ILE A 117 18.12 -5.33 13.39
N LYS A 118 18.17 -4.81 14.61
CA LYS A 118 18.86 -5.46 15.74
C LYS A 118 18.24 -6.81 16.10
N MET A 119 16.89 -6.91 16.14
CA MET A 119 16.18 -8.14 16.50
C MET A 119 16.33 -9.27 15.46
N LYS A 120 16.44 -8.94 14.18
CA LYS A 120 16.43 -9.93 13.09
C LYS A 120 17.81 -10.25 12.50
N ASN A 121 18.91 -9.77 13.07
CA ASN A 121 20.25 -9.89 12.45
C ASN A 121 20.20 -9.57 10.94
N PHE A 122 19.58 -8.48 10.57
CA PHE A 122 19.39 -8.10 9.19
C PHE A 122 20.76 -7.87 8.55
N LYS A 123 21.23 -8.83 7.75
CA LYS A 123 22.32 -8.57 6.80
C LYS A 123 21.78 -7.64 5.71
N ILE A 124 22.31 -6.44 5.68
CA ILE A 124 22.07 -5.45 4.62
C ILE A 124 22.66 -5.95 3.29
#